data_caae6da8541074e32556e1dcab6192c0
#
_entry.id   caae6da8541074e32556e1dcab6192c0
#
_cell.length_a   1.000
_cell.length_b   1.000
_cell.length_c   1.000
_cell.angle_alpha   90.00
_cell.angle_beta   90.00
_cell.angle_gamma   90.00
#
_symmetry.space_group_name_H-M   'P 1'
#
loop_
_entity.id
_entity.type
_entity.pdbx_description
1 polymer ?
#
loop_
_entity_poly.entity_id
_entity_poly.type
_entity_poly.pdbx_seq_one_letter_code
_entity_poly.pdbx_strand_id
1 'polypeptide(L)'
;MIQTLRDLLLFFERDLRIARTYRGPFVLELVEALFGAALFYYVARFVDSPELRQALPHGTSYFAYSLVGFAFFDYLNAALDTFDRSIIEARDAGTLEPLLTTRVSLTTILIGSAIYPFVVTTLRIAVYLAWGAFLFDFPLGAANWLTVLVVLLASLLAFSGFGILSSAYLLLFKRGNPAKWLILGVSSVAGGMLFPVSILPDWLQVIAYLNPITYALDAMRAALLDHAAVPSLTRPILILMLFAAILLPVSLLAFNWALRRTKVTGTLTHR
;
A
#
# COMPACT_ATOMS: atom_id res chain seq x y z
N MET A 1 13.61 19.44 -14.01
CA MET A 1 13.52 17.99 -14.25
C MET A 1 14.77 17.22 -13.80
N ILE A 2 15.98 17.57 -14.26
CA ILE A 2 17.23 16.88 -13.85
C ILE A 2 17.52 17.04 -12.35
N GLN A 3 17.33 18.22 -11.77
CA GLN A 3 17.50 18.44 -10.33
C GLN A 3 16.51 17.59 -9.50
N THR A 4 15.24 17.55 -9.89
CA THR A 4 14.20 16.74 -9.19
C THR A 4 14.57 15.25 -9.19
N LEU A 5 15.05 14.72 -10.32
CA LEU A 5 15.47 13.31 -10.39
C LEU A 5 16.69 13.03 -9.50
N ARG A 6 17.63 13.96 -9.45
CA ARG A 6 18.80 13.88 -8.57
C ARG A 6 18.39 13.92 -7.09
N ASP A 7 17.44 14.80 -6.74
CA ASP A 7 16.92 14.88 -5.37
C ASP A 7 16.23 13.57 -4.95
N LEU A 8 15.41 12.95 -5.82
CA LEU A 8 14.77 11.67 -5.56
C LEU A 8 15.80 10.54 -5.34
N LEU A 9 16.86 10.50 -6.15
CA LEU A 9 17.95 9.52 -5.98
C LEU A 9 18.69 9.71 -4.64
N LEU A 10 18.92 10.95 -4.21
CA LEU A 10 19.55 11.24 -2.92
C LEU A 10 18.69 10.78 -1.73
N PHE A 11 17.36 10.94 -1.80
CA PHE A 11 16.45 10.38 -0.78
C PHE A 11 16.58 8.85 -0.71
N PHE A 12 16.51 8.18 -1.86
CA PHE A 12 16.65 6.73 -1.92
C PHE A 12 18.01 6.24 -1.38
N GLU A 13 19.11 6.89 -1.78
CA GLU A 13 20.46 6.55 -1.32
C GLU A 13 20.62 6.75 0.19
N ARG A 14 20.07 7.83 0.75
CA ARG A 14 20.05 8.07 2.20
C ARG A 14 19.39 6.90 2.93
N ASP A 15 18.19 6.52 2.53
CA ASP A 15 17.40 5.49 3.18
C ASP A 15 18.05 4.11 3.04
N LEU A 16 18.63 3.82 1.86
CA LEU A 16 19.38 2.59 1.63
C LEU A 16 20.66 2.50 2.50
N ARG A 17 21.36 3.62 2.72
CA ARG A 17 22.52 3.66 3.63
C ARG A 17 22.13 3.38 5.07
N ILE A 18 21.02 3.98 5.53
CA ILE A 18 20.47 3.73 6.88
C ILE A 18 20.12 2.25 7.02
N ALA A 19 19.41 1.66 6.07
CA ALA A 19 19.00 0.25 6.11
C ALA A 19 20.17 -0.72 6.10
N ARG A 20 21.24 -0.43 5.36
CA ARG A 20 22.45 -1.27 5.35
C ARG A 20 23.13 -1.34 6.72
N THR A 21 22.96 -0.32 7.57
CA THR A 21 23.52 -0.29 8.93
C THR A 21 22.74 -1.22 9.86
N TYR A 22 21.42 -1.42 9.61
CA TYR A 22 20.54 -2.24 10.44
C TYR A 22 20.09 -3.50 9.68
N ARG A 23 20.91 -4.55 9.65
CA ARG A 23 20.60 -5.82 8.95
C ARG A 23 19.57 -6.70 9.67
N GLY A 24 19.44 -6.56 11.00
CA GLY A 24 18.54 -7.37 11.82
C GLY A 24 17.07 -7.29 11.38
N PRO A 25 16.47 -6.10 11.18
CA PRO A 25 15.11 -5.95 10.72
C PRO A 25 14.83 -6.69 9.42
N PHE A 26 15.75 -6.69 8.46
CA PHE A 26 15.57 -7.39 7.17
C PHE A 26 15.41 -8.91 7.34
N VAL A 27 16.22 -9.52 8.23
CA VAL A 27 16.09 -10.97 8.53
C VAL A 27 14.74 -11.26 9.20
N LEU A 28 14.31 -10.39 10.12
CA LEU A 28 13.00 -10.53 10.77
C LEU A 28 11.85 -10.41 9.79
N GLU A 29 11.92 -9.50 8.82
CA GLU A 29 10.92 -9.38 7.74
C GLU A 29 10.82 -10.65 6.87
N LEU A 30 11.95 -11.31 6.57
CA LEU A 30 11.96 -12.59 5.84
C LEU A 30 11.29 -13.71 6.65
N VAL A 31 11.54 -13.75 7.95
CA VAL A 31 10.93 -14.72 8.88
C VAL A 31 9.43 -14.42 9.02
N GLU A 32 9.04 -13.17 9.19
CA GLU A 32 7.63 -12.75 9.23
C GLU A 32 6.89 -13.14 7.95
N ALA A 33 7.53 -12.96 6.79
CA ALA A 33 6.99 -13.36 5.50
C ALA A 33 6.69 -14.86 5.44
N LEU A 34 7.60 -15.70 5.94
CA LEU A 34 7.40 -17.15 5.99
C LEU A 34 6.23 -17.52 6.92
N PHE A 35 6.19 -16.94 8.13
CA PHE A 35 5.11 -17.20 9.07
C PHE A 35 3.76 -16.72 8.54
N GLY A 36 3.72 -15.55 7.87
CA GLY A 36 2.52 -15.04 7.22
C GLY A 36 2.01 -15.99 6.15
N ALA A 37 2.86 -16.45 5.23
CA ALA A 37 2.49 -17.42 4.20
C ALA A 37 2.01 -18.76 4.81
N ALA A 38 2.70 -19.26 5.82
CA ALA A 38 2.32 -20.48 6.54
C ALA A 38 0.98 -20.33 7.25
N LEU A 39 0.74 -19.21 7.93
CA LEU A 39 -0.53 -18.92 8.59
C LEU A 39 -1.69 -18.99 7.60
N PHE A 40 -1.60 -18.29 6.46
CA PHE A 40 -2.65 -18.30 5.44
C PHE A 40 -2.83 -19.69 4.81
N TYR A 41 -1.77 -20.46 4.65
CA TYR A 41 -1.86 -21.83 4.16
C TYR A 41 -2.66 -22.73 5.11
N TYR A 42 -2.33 -22.68 6.41
CA TYR A 42 -3.06 -23.50 7.40
C TYR A 42 -4.49 -23.01 7.61
N VAL A 43 -4.72 -21.69 7.66
CA VAL A 43 -6.08 -21.13 7.73
C VAL A 43 -6.90 -21.56 6.51
N ALA A 44 -6.31 -21.59 5.32
CA ALA A 44 -6.99 -22.04 4.12
C ALA A 44 -7.51 -23.48 4.23
N ARG A 45 -6.76 -24.35 4.90
CA ARG A 45 -7.19 -25.74 5.14
C ARG A 45 -8.38 -25.89 6.08
N PHE A 46 -8.56 -24.95 7.02
CA PHE A 46 -9.69 -24.96 7.94
C PHE A 46 -10.94 -24.30 7.37
N VAL A 47 -10.75 -23.31 6.51
CA VAL A 47 -11.86 -22.49 5.96
C VAL A 47 -12.38 -23.05 4.63
N ASP A 48 -11.73 -24.05 4.05
CA ASP A 48 -12.06 -24.64 2.75
C ASP A 48 -13.45 -25.35 2.77
N SER A 49 -14.49 -24.57 2.46
CA SER A 49 -15.87 -25.05 2.34
C SER A 49 -16.33 -25.08 0.88
N PRO A 50 -17.32 -25.95 0.52
CA PRO A 50 -17.87 -25.97 -0.84
C PRO A 50 -18.46 -24.63 -1.27
N GLU A 51 -19.10 -23.91 -0.36
CA GLU A 51 -19.71 -22.61 -0.61
C GLU A 51 -18.63 -21.55 -0.93
N LEU A 52 -17.54 -21.55 -0.18
CA LEU A 52 -16.43 -20.65 -0.41
C LEU A 52 -15.73 -20.93 -1.74
N ARG A 53 -15.52 -22.21 -2.09
CA ARG A 53 -14.95 -22.59 -3.40
C ARG A 53 -15.78 -22.12 -4.57
N GLN A 54 -17.11 -22.10 -4.44
CA GLN A 54 -18.02 -21.59 -5.49
C GLN A 54 -18.00 -20.07 -5.59
N ALA A 55 -17.74 -19.37 -4.48
CA ALA A 55 -17.65 -17.91 -4.45
C ALA A 55 -16.30 -17.37 -4.94
N LEU A 56 -15.25 -18.19 -4.91
CA LEU A 56 -13.91 -17.82 -5.37
C LEU A 56 -13.86 -17.74 -6.91
N PRO A 57 -13.14 -16.76 -7.49
CA PRO A 57 -12.96 -16.68 -8.93
C PRO A 57 -12.24 -17.93 -9.49
N HIS A 58 -12.81 -18.52 -10.55
CA HIS A 58 -12.17 -19.47 -11.48
C HIS A 58 -11.32 -20.60 -10.86
N GLY A 59 -11.82 -21.27 -9.80
CA GLY A 59 -11.13 -22.44 -9.23
C GLY A 59 -9.85 -22.11 -8.45
N THR A 60 -9.64 -20.84 -8.14
CA THR A 60 -8.52 -20.38 -7.32
C THR A 60 -8.60 -20.97 -5.92
N SER A 61 -7.47 -21.48 -5.38
CA SER A 61 -7.43 -21.93 -4.00
C SER A 61 -7.61 -20.76 -3.03
N TYR A 62 -8.30 -20.98 -1.90
CA TYR A 62 -8.45 -19.94 -0.87
C TYR A 62 -7.09 -19.43 -0.36
N PHE A 63 -6.08 -20.32 -0.33
CA PHE A 63 -4.72 -19.93 -0.01
C PHE A 63 -4.17 -18.87 -0.97
N ALA A 64 -4.25 -19.12 -2.28
CA ALA A 64 -3.75 -18.16 -3.28
C ALA A 64 -4.54 -16.84 -3.25
N TYR A 65 -5.86 -16.93 -3.07
CA TYR A 65 -6.74 -15.78 -2.93
C TYR A 65 -6.34 -14.90 -1.74
N SER A 66 -6.18 -15.48 -0.56
CA SER A 66 -5.88 -14.78 0.69
C SER A 66 -4.43 -14.28 0.75
N LEU A 67 -3.47 -15.02 0.19
CA LEU A 67 -2.06 -14.60 0.13
C LEU A 67 -1.89 -13.32 -0.70
N VAL A 68 -2.51 -13.25 -1.88
CA VAL A 68 -2.52 -12.03 -2.70
C VAL A 68 -3.24 -10.90 -1.97
N GLY A 69 -4.36 -11.21 -1.29
CA GLY A 69 -5.10 -10.27 -0.47
C GLY A 69 -4.24 -9.62 0.61
N PHE A 70 -3.51 -10.44 1.36
CA PHE A 70 -2.61 -10.00 2.41
C PHE A 70 -1.45 -9.16 1.86
N ALA A 71 -0.82 -9.63 0.79
CA ALA A 71 0.28 -8.93 0.14
C ALA A 71 -0.11 -7.51 -0.31
N PHE A 72 -1.29 -7.35 -0.89
CA PHE A 72 -1.78 -6.03 -1.32
C PHE A 72 -2.26 -5.14 -0.18
N PHE A 73 -2.81 -5.73 0.88
CA PHE A 73 -3.12 -5.00 2.09
C PHE A 73 -1.86 -4.45 2.76
N ASP A 74 -0.73 -5.17 2.68
CA ASP A 74 0.56 -4.69 3.13
C ASP A 74 1.04 -3.46 2.33
N TYR A 75 0.79 -3.40 1.02
CA TYR A 75 1.04 -2.17 0.24
C TYR A 75 0.19 -0.99 0.71
N LEU A 76 -1.09 -1.20 1.00
CA LEU A 76 -1.94 -0.14 1.52
C LEU A 76 -1.43 0.36 2.88
N ASN A 77 -1.07 -0.58 3.76
CA ASN A 77 -0.51 -0.25 5.07
C ASN A 77 0.82 0.51 4.92
N ALA A 78 1.73 0.03 4.05
CA ALA A 78 2.99 0.70 3.76
C ALA A 78 2.79 2.11 3.19
N ALA A 79 1.79 2.32 2.32
CA ALA A 79 1.47 3.64 1.78
C ALA A 79 1.04 4.61 2.89
N LEU A 80 0.19 4.16 3.82
CA LEU A 80 -0.24 4.97 4.96
C LEU A 80 0.92 5.26 5.92
N ASP A 81 1.74 4.25 6.24
CA ASP A 81 2.87 4.38 7.17
C ASP A 81 4.00 5.26 6.63
N THR A 82 4.30 5.17 5.36
CA THR A 82 5.40 5.89 4.74
C THR A 82 5.29 7.39 4.94
N PHE A 83 4.13 7.96 4.64
CA PHE A 83 3.92 9.40 4.75
C PHE A 83 3.77 9.84 6.21
N ASP A 84 3.14 9.03 7.05
CA ASP A 84 3.02 9.29 8.49
C ASP A 84 4.41 9.33 9.16
N ARG A 85 5.25 8.32 8.90
CA ARG A 85 6.62 8.22 9.44
C ARG A 85 7.49 9.38 9.00
N SER A 86 7.46 9.76 7.72
CA SER A 86 8.27 10.88 7.21
C SER A 86 7.98 12.19 7.94
N ILE A 87 6.73 12.43 8.33
CA ILE A 87 6.33 13.61 9.09
C ILE A 87 6.75 13.51 10.56
N ILE A 88 6.53 12.35 11.18
CA ILE A 88 6.91 12.09 12.58
C ILE A 88 8.41 12.23 12.75
N GLU A 89 9.21 11.57 11.91
CA GLU A 89 10.67 11.59 11.96
C GLU A 89 11.21 13.00 11.74
N ALA A 90 10.70 13.74 10.75
CA ALA A 90 11.12 15.10 10.48
C ALA A 90 10.78 16.06 11.65
N ARG A 91 9.65 15.83 12.32
CA ARG A 91 9.24 16.60 13.51
C ARG A 91 10.13 16.27 14.70
N ASP A 92 10.33 14.97 15.00
CA ASP A 92 11.08 14.52 16.18
C ASP A 92 12.57 14.86 16.06
N ALA A 93 13.12 14.86 14.84
CA ALA A 93 14.47 15.33 14.56
C ALA A 93 14.59 16.90 14.53
N GLY A 94 13.49 17.62 14.66
CA GLY A 94 13.49 19.09 14.53
C GLY A 94 13.84 19.60 13.13
N THR A 95 13.84 18.72 12.14
CA THR A 95 14.21 19.05 10.74
C THR A 95 13.04 19.48 9.89
N LEU A 96 11.82 19.42 10.40
CA LEU A 96 10.59 19.75 9.65
C LEU A 96 10.60 21.21 9.20
N GLU A 97 10.96 22.16 10.07
CA GLU A 97 11.02 23.59 9.71
C GLU A 97 12.15 23.89 8.70
N PRO A 98 13.42 23.48 8.91
CA PRO A 98 14.45 23.61 7.90
C PRO A 98 14.06 23.01 6.55
N LEU A 99 13.44 21.81 6.55
CA LEU A 99 13.02 21.12 5.33
C LEU A 99 11.99 21.94 4.54
N LEU A 100 11.08 22.62 5.24
CA LEU A 100 10.02 23.46 4.65
C LEU A 100 10.51 24.84 4.19
N THR A 101 11.73 25.25 4.56
CA THR A 101 12.39 26.47 4.09
C THR A 101 13.32 26.22 2.90
N THR A 102 13.57 24.95 2.55
CA THR A 102 14.37 24.59 1.38
C THR A 102 13.63 24.94 0.07
N ARG A 103 14.40 25.01 -1.03
CA ARG A 103 13.83 25.19 -2.38
C ARG A 103 13.20 23.92 -2.95
N VAL A 104 13.27 22.81 -2.22
CA VAL A 104 12.70 21.53 -2.67
C VAL A 104 11.19 21.58 -2.53
N SER A 105 10.47 21.19 -3.58
CA SER A 105 9.01 21.18 -3.54
C SER A 105 8.50 20.13 -2.55
N LEU A 106 7.38 20.42 -1.88
CA LEU A 106 6.74 19.48 -0.98
C LEU A 106 6.44 18.12 -1.66
N THR A 107 6.01 18.18 -2.91
CA THR A 107 5.74 17.00 -3.72
C THR A 107 7.00 16.14 -3.92
N THR A 108 8.16 16.78 -4.14
CA THR A 108 9.44 16.07 -4.27
C THR A 108 9.83 15.38 -2.96
N ILE A 109 9.58 16.02 -1.83
CA ILE A 109 9.85 15.46 -0.50
C ILE A 109 8.97 14.22 -0.28
N LEU A 110 7.65 14.34 -0.50
CA LEU A 110 6.70 13.24 -0.34
C LEU A 110 7.01 12.07 -1.27
N ILE A 111 7.25 12.31 -2.55
CA ILE A 111 7.63 11.25 -3.50
C ILE A 111 8.96 10.61 -3.09
N GLY A 112 9.97 11.43 -2.77
CA GLY A 112 11.29 10.95 -2.37
C GLY A 112 11.25 10.04 -1.14
N SER A 113 10.46 10.40 -0.13
CA SER A 113 10.29 9.57 1.07
C SER A 113 9.52 8.27 0.83
N ALA A 114 8.77 8.16 -0.26
CA ALA A 114 7.96 6.98 -0.58
C ALA A 114 8.70 5.92 -1.40
N ILE A 115 9.72 6.30 -2.18
CA ILE A 115 10.38 5.37 -3.11
C ILE A 115 11.00 4.17 -2.37
N TYR A 116 11.80 4.42 -1.33
CA TYR A 116 12.48 3.36 -0.59
C TYR A 116 11.51 2.40 0.10
N PRO A 117 10.52 2.85 0.91
CA PRO A 117 9.54 1.97 1.54
C PRO A 117 8.75 1.13 0.52
N PHE A 118 8.35 1.69 -0.61
CA PHE A 118 7.65 0.92 -1.64
C PHE A 118 8.53 -0.14 -2.30
N VAL A 119 9.80 0.14 -2.55
CA VAL A 119 10.75 -0.86 -3.06
C VAL A 119 10.93 -1.99 -2.06
N VAL A 120 11.11 -1.68 -0.77
CA VAL A 120 11.24 -2.69 0.29
C VAL A 120 9.96 -3.51 0.43
N THR A 121 8.79 -2.89 0.41
CA THR A 121 7.50 -3.60 0.45
C THR A 121 7.33 -4.51 -0.77
N THR A 122 7.72 -4.05 -1.97
CA THR A 122 7.71 -4.88 -3.20
C THR A 122 8.61 -6.11 -3.03
N LEU A 123 9.81 -5.93 -2.50
CA LEU A 123 10.72 -7.04 -2.23
C LEU A 123 10.15 -8.01 -1.20
N ARG A 124 9.57 -7.52 -0.12
CA ARG A 124 8.90 -8.33 0.91
C ARG A 124 7.75 -9.14 0.33
N ILE A 125 6.90 -8.53 -0.51
CA ILE A 125 5.80 -9.24 -1.17
C ILE A 125 6.32 -10.28 -2.16
N ALA A 126 7.38 -9.99 -2.91
CA ALA A 126 8.04 -10.99 -3.74
C ALA A 126 8.51 -12.21 -2.92
N VAL A 127 8.99 -11.97 -1.70
CA VAL A 127 9.37 -13.05 -0.77
C VAL A 127 8.14 -13.83 -0.29
N TYR A 128 7.01 -13.17 0.05
CA TYR A 128 5.76 -13.87 0.39
C TYR A 128 5.31 -14.79 -0.74
N LEU A 129 5.30 -14.29 -1.97
CA LEU A 129 4.91 -15.08 -3.15
C LEU A 129 5.91 -16.21 -3.43
N ALA A 130 7.21 -15.96 -3.24
CA ALA A 130 8.24 -16.99 -3.38
C ALA A 130 8.07 -18.11 -2.34
N TRP A 131 7.91 -17.80 -1.06
CA TRP A 131 7.61 -18.80 -0.03
C TRP A 131 6.31 -19.55 -0.32
N GLY A 132 5.27 -18.81 -0.79
CA GLY A 132 4.01 -19.43 -1.23
C GLY A 132 4.23 -20.44 -2.35
N ALA A 133 5.05 -20.12 -3.34
CA ALA A 133 5.33 -20.99 -4.48
C ALA A 133 6.21 -22.20 -4.11
N PHE A 134 7.28 -21.97 -3.32
CA PHE A 134 8.24 -23.04 -3.00
C PHE A 134 7.71 -24.04 -1.97
N LEU A 135 6.91 -23.60 -1.00
CA LEU A 135 6.48 -24.42 0.14
C LEU A 135 5.00 -24.80 0.12
N PHE A 136 4.17 -24.03 -0.59
CA PHE A 136 2.72 -24.12 -0.49
C PHE A 136 1.99 -24.15 -1.85
N ASP A 137 2.69 -24.50 -2.93
CA ASP A 137 2.14 -24.67 -4.29
C ASP A 137 1.36 -23.45 -4.83
N PHE A 138 1.82 -22.23 -4.52
CA PHE A 138 1.24 -21.02 -5.12
C PHE A 138 1.56 -20.97 -6.62
N PRO A 139 0.56 -20.74 -7.52
CA PRO A 139 0.73 -20.91 -8.97
C PRO A 139 1.41 -19.67 -9.64
N LEU A 140 2.68 -19.41 -9.35
CA LEU A 140 3.42 -18.30 -9.98
C LEU A 140 3.59 -18.45 -11.50
N GLY A 141 3.48 -19.67 -12.03
CA GLY A 141 3.61 -19.92 -13.47
C GLY A 141 2.51 -19.31 -14.32
N ALA A 142 1.37 -18.96 -13.71
CA ALA A 142 0.24 -18.30 -14.36
C ALA A 142 0.35 -16.76 -14.36
N ALA A 143 1.44 -16.18 -13.87
CA ALA A 143 1.56 -14.73 -13.71
C ALA A 143 1.91 -14.01 -15.02
N ASN A 144 1.17 -12.94 -15.34
CA ASN A 144 1.53 -11.98 -16.36
C ASN A 144 2.26 -10.80 -15.72
N TRP A 145 3.59 -10.88 -15.68
CA TRP A 145 4.44 -9.90 -14.97
C TRP A 145 4.32 -8.47 -15.47
N LEU A 146 4.03 -8.26 -16.76
CA LEU A 146 3.79 -6.92 -17.30
C LEU A 146 2.49 -6.34 -16.70
N THR A 147 1.44 -7.14 -16.65
CA THR A 147 0.15 -6.72 -16.06
C THR A 147 0.28 -6.50 -14.55
N VAL A 148 1.00 -7.39 -13.85
CA VAL A 148 1.35 -7.22 -12.43
C VAL A 148 2.01 -5.86 -12.19
N LEU A 149 3.01 -5.49 -13.00
CA LEU A 149 3.70 -4.20 -12.85
C LEU A 149 2.76 -3.01 -13.09
N VAL A 150 1.93 -3.06 -14.14
CA VAL A 150 0.97 -1.98 -14.44
C VAL A 150 -0.05 -1.80 -13.32
N VAL A 151 -0.64 -2.90 -12.84
CA VAL A 151 -1.61 -2.88 -11.73
C VAL A 151 -0.94 -2.39 -10.43
N LEU A 152 0.28 -2.84 -10.16
CA LEU A 152 1.05 -2.39 -9.00
C LEU A 152 1.25 -0.87 -9.03
N LEU A 153 1.74 -0.32 -10.13
CA LEU A 153 1.97 1.12 -10.25
C LEU A 153 0.68 1.94 -10.10
N ALA A 154 -0.42 1.49 -10.74
CA ALA A 154 -1.72 2.13 -10.60
C ALA A 154 -2.23 2.11 -9.15
N SER A 155 -2.05 0.97 -8.46
CA SER A 155 -2.43 0.80 -7.06
C SER A 155 -1.61 1.69 -6.13
N LEU A 156 -0.28 1.75 -6.32
CA LEU A 156 0.61 2.60 -5.53
C LEU A 156 0.24 4.08 -5.65
N LEU A 157 -0.14 4.55 -6.85
CA LEU A 157 -0.61 5.92 -7.05
C LEU A 157 -1.91 6.19 -6.28
N ALA A 158 -2.89 5.28 -6.36
CA ALA A 158 -4.15 5.43 -5.64
C ALA A 158 -3.95 5.39 -4.11
N PHE A 159 -3.14 4.45 -3.60
CA PHE A 159 -2.87 4.30 -2.16
C PHE A 159 -2.05 5.46 -1.59
N SER A 160 -1.14 6.04 -2.39
CA SER A 160 -0.40 7.24 -1.99
C SER A 160 -1.32 8.41 -1.67
N GLY A 161 -2.44 8.56 -2.37
CA GLY A 161 -3.46 9.55 -2.04
C GLY A 161 -4.02 9.38 -0.62
N PHE A 162 -4.34 8.16 -0.22
CA PHE A 162 -4.77 7.87 1.15
C PHE A 162 -3.65 8.12 2.17
N GLY A 163 -2.42 7.73 1.88
CA GLY A 163 -1.28 7.96 2.75
C GLY A 163 -1.01 9.43 3.01
N ILE A 164 -1.02 10.27 1.97
CA ILE A 164 -0.84 11.71 2.09
C ILE A 164 -2.02 12.35 2.87
N LEU A 165 -3.25 11.88 2.65
CA LEU A 165 -4.43 12.36 3.39
C LEU A 165 -4.35 11.99 4.88
N SER A 166 -3.92 10.78 5.19
CA SER A 166 -3.64 10.29 6.53
C SER A 166 -2.62 11.16 7.25
N SER A 167 -1.50 11.46 6.59
CA SER A 167 -0.44 12.30 7.15
C SER A 167 -0.85 13.77 7.31
N ALA A 168 -1.74 14.29 6.45
CA ALA A 168 -2.34 15.61 6.64
C ALA A 168 -3.16 15.69 7.94
N TYR A 169 -3.92 14.62 8.24
CA TYR A 169 -4.64 14.51 9.52
C TYR A 169 -3.67 14.48 10.71
N LEU A 170 -2.62 13.66 10.64
CA LEU A 170 -1.61 13.53 11.69
C LEU A 170 -0.90 14.86 11.98
N LEU A 171 -0.62 15.64 10.94
CA LEU A 171 0.00 16.97 11.06
C LEU A 171 -0.87 17.94 11.86
N LEU A 172 -2.20 17.86 11.71
CA LEU A 172 -3.15 18.73 12.42
C LEU A 172 -3.37 18.31 13.88
N PHE A 173 -3.57 17.01 14.12
CA PHE A 173 -4.08 16.53 15.41
C PHE A 173 -3.00 15.96 16.34
N LYS A 174 -1.77 15.74 15.87
CA LYS A 174 -0.57 15.36 16.65
C LYS A 174 -0.67 14.09 17.49
N ARG A 175 -1.83 13.55 17.76
CA ARG A 175 -2.06 12.39 18.61
C ARG A 175 -2.93 11.36 17.91
N GLY A 176 -2.35 10.17 17.68
CA GLY A 176 -3.05 9.06 17.03
C GLY A 176 -3.41 9.37 15.57
N ASN A 177 -3.75 8.36 14.83
CA ASN A 177 -4.22 8.52 13.45
C ASN A 177 -5.49 7.68 13.23
N PRO A 178 -6.66 8.13 13.73
CA PRO A 178 -7.92 7.41 13.53
C PRO A 178 -8.31 7.32 12.05
N ALA A 179 -7.89 8.27 11.20
CA ALA A 179 -8.12 8.18 9.76
C ALA A 179 -7.42 6.95 9.16
N LYS A 180 -6.17 6.68 9.54
CA LYS A 180 -5.44 5.48 9.15
C LYS A 180 -6.18 4.22 9.60
N TRP A 181 -6.57 4.14 10.87
CA TRP A 181 -7.30 2.99 11.42
C TRP A 181 -8.62 2.75 10.70
N LEU A 182 -9.36 3.81 10.37
CA LEU A 182 -10.61 3.72 9.63
C LEU A 182 -10.36 3.19 8.21
N ILE A 183 -9.39 3.73 7.49
CA ILE A 183 -9.03 3.30 6.13
C ILE A 183 -8.63 1.82 6.14
N LEU A 184 -7.72 1.42 7.04
CA LEU A 184 -7.27 0.03 7.14
C LEU A 184 -8.39 -0.90 7.58
N GLY A 185 -9.19 -0.53 8.59
CA GLY A 185 -10.31 -1.32 9.08
C GLY A 185 -11.39 -1.56 8.02
N VAL A 186 -11.80 -0.52 7.33
CA VAL A 186 -12.76 -0.64 6.21
C VAL A 186 -12.17 -1.47 5.08
N SER A 187 -10.91 -1.24 4.72
CA SER A 187 -10.24 -1.96 3.63
C SER A 187 -10.03 -3.45 3.93
N SER A 188 -9.75 -3.82 5.19
CA SER A 188 -9.57 -5.22 5.58
C SER A 188 -10.86 -6.02 5.52
N VAL A 189 -11.99 -5.41 5.91
CA VAL A 189 -13.30 -6.08 5.94
C VAL A 189 -14.01 -6.00 4.59
N ALA A 190 -14.12 -4.79 4.03
CA ALA A 190 -14.88 -4.56 2.82
C ALA A 190 -14.07 -4.66 1.53
N GLY A 191 -12.73 -4.52 1.60
CA GLY A 191 -11.87 -4.48 0.41
C GLY A 191 -11.69 -5.78 -0.35
N GLY A 192 -12.27 -6.90 0.12
CA GLY A 192 -12.12 -8.20 -0.56
C GLY A 192 -10.78 -8.89 -0.25
N MET A 193 -10.10 -8.54 0.84
CA MET A 193 -8.81 -9.11 1.21
C MET A 193 -8.91 -10.61 1.51
N LEU A 194 -9.81 -11.00 2.41
CA LEU A 194 -9.98 -12.38 2.87
C LEU A 194 -11.16 -13.09 2.21
N PHE A 195 -12.19 -12.35 1.83
CA PHE A 195 -13.40 -12.92 1.25
C PHE A 195 -13.80 -12.13 -0.01
N PRO A 196 -14.35 -12.81 -1.03
CA PRO A 196 -14.90 -12.12 -2.21
C PRO A 196 -15.95 -11.09 -1.82
N VAL A 197 -15.91 -9.92 -2.47
CA VAL A 197 -16.89 -8.85 -2.21
C VAL A 197 -18.33 -9.32 -2.47
N SER A 198 -18.50 -10.27 -3.39
CA SER A 198 -19.82 -10.82 -3.77
C SER A 198 -20.58 -11.52 -2.65
N ILE A 199 -19.90 -11.99 -1.60
CA ILE A 199 -20.56 -12.65 -0.44
C ILE A 199 -20.90 -11.69 0.69
N LEU A 200 -20.47 -10.43 0.58
CA LEU A 200 -20.76 -9.41 1.59
C LEU A 200 -22.21 -8.93 1.47
N PRO A 201 -22.83 -8.46 2.57
CA PRO A 201 -24.12 -7.77 2.52
C PRO A 201 -24.10 -6.56 1.56
N ASP A 202 -25.23 -6.23 0.91
CA ASP A 202 -25.30 -5.21 -0.14
C ASP A 202 -24.75 -3.84 0.29
N TRP A 203 -25.04 -3.42 1.52
CA TRP A 203 -24.54 -2.15 2.04
C TRP A 203 -23.00 -2.14 2.18
N LEU A 204 -22.39 -3.29 2.47
CA LEU A 204 -20.94 -3.41 2.59
C LEU A 204 -20.27 -3.51 1.21
N GLN A 205 -20.96 -4.11 0.22
CA GLN A 205 -20.51 -4.10 -1.18
C GLN A 205 -20.39 -2.67 -1.73
N VAL A 206 -21.36 -1.78 -1.40
CA VAL A 206 -21.27 -0.37 -1.80
C VAL A 206 -20.00 0.28 -1.26
N ILE A 207 -19.66 0.02 0.01
CA ILE A 207 -18.42 0.53 0.63
C ILE A 207 -17.19 -0.09 -0.05
N ALA A 208 -17.22 -1.38 -0.38
CA ALA A 208 -16.16 -2.07 -1.09
C ALA A 208 -15.86 -1.39 -2.44
N TYR A 209 -16.87 -1.10 -3.23
CA TYR A 209 -16.71 -0.46 -4.55
C TYR A 209 -16.28 1.02 -4.48
N LEU A 210 -16.41 1.67 -3.33
CA LEU A 210 -15.83 2.99 -3.07
C LEU A 210 -14.38 2.94 -2.60
N ASN A 211 -13.79 1.75 -2.49
CA ASN A 211 -12.43 1.57 -2.00
C ASN A 211 -11.50 1.10 -3.15
N PRO A 212 -10.40 1.80 -3.45
CA PRO A 212 -9.49 1.42 -4.52
C PRO A 212 -8.81 0.06 -4.31
N ILE A 213 -8.68 -0.42 -3.07
CA ILE A 213 -8.06 -1.73 -2.79
C ILE A 213 -8.85 -2.87 -3.43
N THR A 214 -10.16 -2.78 -3.53
CA THR A 214 -11.02 -3.78 -4.16
C THR A 214 -10.59 -4.02 -5.61
N TYR A 215 -10.47 -2.94 -6.38
CA TYR A 215 -10.06 -3.02 -7.78
C TYR A 215 -8.60 -3.43 -7.95
N ALA A 216 -7.74 -3.02 -7.00
CA ALA A 216 -6.35 -3.43 -6.98
C ALA A 216 -6.19 -4.94 -6.75
N LEU A 217 -6.95 -5.48 -5.79
CA LEU A 217 -6.95 -6.91 -5.47
C LEU A 217 -7.50 -7.75 -6.60
N ASP A 218 -8.65 -7.37 -7.18
CA ASP A 218 -9.27 -8.10 -8.28
C ASP A 218 -8.34 -8.12 -9.50
N ALA A 219 -7.78 -6.96 -9.87
CA ALA A 219 -6.85 -6.87 -11.01
C ALA A 219 -5.55 -7.65 -10.76
N MET A 220 -5.02 -7.62 -9.54
CA MET A 220 -3.77 -8.31 -9.21
C MET A 220 -3.96 -9.82 -9.17
N ARG A 221 -5.08 -10.30 -8.64
CA ARG A 221 -5.43 -11.73 -8.67
C ARG A 221 -5.56 -12.22 -10.12
N ALA A 222 -6.28 -11.50 -10.96
CA ALA A 222 -6.39 -11.85 -12.38
C ALA A 222 -5.03 -11.84 -13.10
N ALA A 223 -4.12 -10.90 -12.76
CA ALA A 223 -2.79 -10.85 -13.34
C ALA A 223 -1.86 -11.98 -12.87
N LEU A 224 -1.94 -12.36 -11.59
CA LEU A 224 -1.08 -13.40 -10.98
C LEU A 224 -1.59 -14.82 -11.19
N LEU A 225 -2.93 -15.03 -11.18
CA LEU A 225 -3.54 -16.35 -11.10
C LEU A 225 -4.21 -16.79 -12.42
N ASP A 226 -4.67 -15.81 -13.26
CA ASP A 226 -5.47 -16.09 -14.46
C ASP A 226 -4.76 -15.68 -15.76
N HIS A 227 -3.48 -15.37 -15.76
CA HIS A 227 -2.72 -14.92 -16.94
C HIS A 227 -3.31 -13.67 -17.61
N ALA A 228 -4.13 -12.88 -16.92
CA ALA A 228 -4.83 -11.76 -17.51
C ALA A 228 -3.87 -10.71 -18.10
N ALA A 229 -4.09 -10.35 -19.36
CA ALA A 229 -3.32 -9.31 -20.03
C ALA A 229 -3.87 -7.91 -19.71
N VAL A 230 -3.04 -6.86 -19.86
CA VAL A 230 -3.44 -5.46 -19.60
C VAL A 230 -4.76 -5.07 -20.30
N PRO A 231 -5.03 -5.44 -21.57
CA PRO A 231 -6.27 -5.08 -22.23
C PRO A 231 -7.54 -5.65 -21.57
N SER A 232 -7.46 -6.83 -20.94
CA SER A 232 -8.61 -7.42 -20.24
C SER A 232 -8.91 -6.74 -18.90
N LEU A 233 -7.93 -6.06 -18.31
CA LEU A 233 -8.03 -5.35 -17.02
C LEU A 233 -8.13 -3.83 -17.17
N THR A 234 -8.49 -3.34 -18.37
CA THR A 234 -8.61 -1.90 -18.63
C THR A 234 -9.57 -1.22 -17.65
N ARG A 235 -10.73 -1.83 -17.36
CA ARG A 235 -11.73 -1.27 -16.45
C ARG A 235 -11.19 -1.08 -15.02
N PRO A 236 -10.66 -2.08 -14.30
CA PRO A 236 -10.13 -1.87 -12.95
C PRO A 236 -8.92 -0.93 -12.95
N ILE A 237 -8.04 -0.97 -13.97
CA ILE A 237 -6.90 -0.06 -14.08
C ILE A 237 -7.38 1.39 -14.23
N LEU A 238 -8.38 1.66 -15.09
CA LEU A 238 -8.95 3.00 -15.25
C LEU A 238 -9.61 3.50 -13.98
N ILE A 239 -10.29 2.64 -13.22
CA ILE A 239 -10.87 3.01 -11.94
C ILE A 239 -9.77 3.36 -10.93
N LEU A 240 -8.68 2.59 -10.85
CA LEU A 240 -7.53 2.91 -10.00
C LEU A 240 -6.90 4.25 -10.39
N MET A 241 -6.74 4.50 -11.69
CA MET A 241 -6.22 5.78 -12.19
C MET A 241 -7.17 6.94 -11.88
N LEU A 242 -8.48 6.73 -11.93
CA LEU A 242 -9.49 7.72 -11.52
C LEU A 242 -9.37 8.03 -10.03
N PHE A 243 -9.25 7.00 -9.17
CA PHE A 243 -8.99 7.19 -7.74
C PHE A 243 -7.70 7.99 -7.52
N ALA A 244 -6.61 7.65 -8.21
CA ALA A 244 -5.36 8.40 -8.13
C ALA A 244 -5.52 9.85 -8.58
N ALA A 245 -6.22 10.10 -9.70
CA ALA A 245 -6.46 11.43 -10.25
C ALA A 245 -7.32 12.32 -9.33
N ILE A 246 -8.17 11.74 -8.49
CA ILE A 246 -8.98 12.47 -7.51
C ILE A 246 -8.24 12.58 -6.17
N LEU A 247 -7.75 11.46 -5.63
CA LEU A 247 -7.18 11.42 -4.30
C LEU A 247 -5.85 12.18 -4.19
N LEU A 248 -4.96 12.10 -5.19
CA LEU A 248 -3.68 12.79 -5.13
C LEU A 248 -3.81 14.32 -5.06
N PRO A 249 -4.59 14.99 -5.93
CA PRO A 249 -4.79 16.43 -5.80
C PRO A 249 -5.48 16.83 -4.50
N VAL A 250 -6.53 16.09 -4.10
CA VAL A 250 -7.27 16.36 -2.86
C VAL A 250 -6.36 16.21 -1.64
N SER A 251 -5.58 15.15 -1.57
CA SER A 251 -4.67 14.89 -0.46
C SER A 251 -3.53 15.92 -0.39
N LEU A 252 -2.96 16.33 -1.54
CA LEU A 252 -1.94 17.38 -1.59
C LEU A 252 -2.49 18.73 -1.16
N LEU A 253 -3.73 19.07 -1.55
CA LEU A 253 -4.39 20.31 -1.09
C LEU A 253 -4.65 20.27 0.42
N ALA A 254 -5.18 19.14 0.93
CA ALA A 254 -5.40 18.93 2.36
C ALA A 254 -4.09 19.03 3.15
N PHE A 255 -3.02 18.41 2.67
CA PHE A 255 -1.72 18.44 3.30
C PHE A 255 -1.13 19.86 3.32
N ASN A 256 -1.18 20.59 2.19
CA ASN A 256 -0.75 21.96 2.13
C ASN A 256 -1.55 22.88 3.08
N TRP A 257 -2.86 22.67 3.17
CA TRP A 257 -3.71 23.41 4.09
C TRP A 257 -3.36 23.09 5.55
N ALA A 258 -3.19 21.81 5.89
CA ALA A 258 -2.77 21.36 7.21
C ALA A 258 -1.42 22.00 7.61
N LEU A 259 -0.46 22.00 6.69
CA LEU A 259 0.86 22.58 6.88
C LEU A 259 0.81 24.09 7.14
N ARG A 260 0.03 24.83 6.33
CA ARG A 260 -0.14 26.29 6.52
C ARG A 260 -0.76 26.58 7.88
N ARG A 261 -1.77 25.82 8.28
CA ARG A 261 -2.44 26.00 9.56
C ARG A 261 -1.49 25.75 10.74
N THR A 262 -0.69 24.69 10.68
CA THR A 262 0.29 24.34 11.71
C THR A 262 1.40 25.38 11.83
N LYS A 263 1.83 26.00 10.71
CA LYS A 263 2.78 27.14 10.71
C LYS A 263 2.22 28.36 11.43
N VAL A 264 0.95 28.72 11.16
CA VAL A 264 0.31 29.92 11.76
C VAL A 264 0.09 29.72 13.27
N THR A 265 -0.24 28.52 13.70
CA THR A 265 -0.47 28.21 15.13
C THR A 265 0.81 27.98 15.93
N GLY A 266 2.00 28.03 15.30
CA GLY A 266 3.29 27.82 15.97
C GLY A 266 3.49 26.45 16.57
N THR A 267 2.67 25.45 16.15
CA THR A 267 2.61 24.12 16.77
C THR A 267 3.53 23.10 16.10
N LEU A 268 4.45 23.52 15.23
CA LEU A 268 5.40 22.62 14.55
C LEU A 268 6.40 21.97 15.51
N THR A 269 6.82 22.69 16.56
CA THR A 269 7.92 22.33 17.47
C THR A 269 7.48 21.95 18.88
N HIS A 270 6.22 22.11 19.27
CA HIS A 270 5.78 21.74 20.63
C HIS A 270 5.34 20.29 20.72
N ARG A 271 5.98 19.57 21.68
CA ARG A 271 5.63 18.21 22.16
C ARG A 271 4.23 18.12 22.73
#